data_05c5cccd6b6372ef4ce65239b08a2167
#
_entry.id   05c5cccd6b6372ef4ce65239b08a2167
#
_cell.length_a   1.000
_cell.length_b   1.000
_cell.length_c   1.000
_cell.angle_alpha   90.00
_cell.angle_beta   90.00
_cell.angle_gamma   90.00
#
_symmetry.space_group_name_H-M   'P 1'
#
loop_
_entity.id
_entity.type
_entity.pdbx_description
1 polymer ?
#
loop_
_entity_poly.entity_id
_entity_poly.type
_entity_poly.pdbx_seq_one_letter_code
_entity_poly.pdbx_strand_id
1 'polypeptide(L)'
;MNYYAAPMEGLTDRIWRQAHQRWFGAPEAPVRYYAPFLSPPENRVLIKKKMAELEPAANPGVQVIPQLLAKDGELAAWMIGELRRMGYTEVNLNFGCPSGTVTAKGKGSGMLRDPQKLDAFLDAVFSQAGGPVSVKTRLGVARAEEFGEILDVYNKYPLCELTIHPRVMKQLYRGQADREAFAAYLPACTAPVCYNGDVTTVDDLRALEAAFPELSGIMVGRGLIADPALLRKAVGGLAASREELRGYHDELYHGYTETFGMASCAVSRMKAHWFYLIHLFDGADALEKPLRKAREGWEYETVVNQIFACWPK
;
A
#
# COMPACT_ATOMS: atom_id res chain seq x y z
N MET A 1 -10.80 14.87 4.71
CA MET A 1 -9.57 14.14 4.29
C MET A 1 -9.89 12.66 4.17
N ASN A 2 -9.47 11.99 3.08
CA ASN A 2 -9.61 10.54 2.98
C ASN A 2 -8.36 9.85 3.51
N TYR A 3 -8.52 8.60 4.01
CA TYR A 3 -7.39 7.79 4.47
C TYR A 3 -7.29 6.51 3.64
N TYR A 4 -6.06 6.19 3.23
CA TYR A 4 -5.79 5.04 2.38
C TYR A 4 -4.72 4.15 3.00
N ALA A 5 -4.94 2.83 2.92
CA ALA A 5 -3.92 1.85 3.21
C ALA A 5 -3.08 1.60 1.95
N ALA A 6 -1.77 1.81 2.04
CA ALA A 6 -0.85 1.68 0.91
C ALA A 6 -0.71 0.21 0.45
N PRO A 7 -0.57 -0.04 -0.85
CA PRO A 7 -0.25 -1.36 -1.36
C PRO A 7 1.19 -1.74 -1.02
N MET A 8 1.37 -2.77 -0.22
CA MET A 8 2.70 -3.30 0.14
C MET A 8 2.74 -4.81 -0.12
N GLU A 9 3.55 -5.19 -1.12
CA GLU A 9 3.73 -6.58 -1.50
C GLU A 9 4.17 -7.44 -0.31
N GLY A 10 3.45 -8.52 -0.07
CA GLY A 10 3.72 -9.42 1.04
C GLY A 10 3.24 -8.95 2.42
N LEU A 11 2.56 -7.80 2.54
CA LEU A 11 2.08 -7.24 3.81
C LEU A 11 0.59 -6.91 3.78
N THR A 12 0.10 -6.20 2.76
CA THR A 12 -1.27 -5.69 2.73
C THR A 12 -2.18 -6.50 1.80
N ASP A 13 -2.04 -7.83 1.85
CA ASP A 13 -2.90 -8.77 1.13
C ASP A 13 -4.33 -8.83 1.70
N ARG A 14 -5.20 -9.63 1.08
CA ARG A 14 -6.62 -9.72 1.48
C ARG A 14 -6.81 -10.13 2.95
N ILE A 15 -5.96 -11.01 3.47
CA ILE A 15 -6.05 -11.48 4.86
C ILE A 15 -5.80 -10.30 5.81
N TRP A 16 -4.73 -9.55 5.54
CA TRP A 16 -4.42 -8.37 6.31
C TRP A 16 -5.53 -7.30 6.23
N ARG A 17 -6.04 -7.00 5.01
CA ARG A 17 -7.07 -5.98 4.84
C ARG A 17 -8.35 -6.31 5.60
N GLN A 18 -8.78 -7.57 5.58
CA GLN A 18 -9.97 -8.02 6.30
C GLN A 18 -9.78 -7.93 7.81
N ALA A 19 -8.65 -8.45 8.32
CA ALA A 19 -8.34 -8.39 9.74
C ALA A 19 -8.22 -6.94 10.21
N HIS A 20 -7.50 -6.09 9.47
CA HIS A 20 -7.35 -4.67 9.81
C HIS A 20 -8.72 -3.96 9.83
N GLN A 21 -9.56 -4.14 8.81
CA GLN A 21 -10.90 -3.55 8.76
C GLN A 21 -11.79 -4.03 9.92
N ARG A 22 -11.71 -5.32 10.26
CA ARG A 22 -12.53 -5.90 11.33
C ARG A 22 -12.14 -5.38 12.70
N TRP A 23 -10.86 -5.32 13.02
CA TRP A 23 -10.35 -4.98 14.35
C TRP A 23 -10.15 -3.47 14.56
N PHE A 24 -9.79 -2.74 13.50
CA PHE A 24 -9.37 -1.35 13.60
C PHE A 24 -10.09 -0.39 12.65
N GLY A 25 -11.05 -0.89 11.87
CA GLY A 25 -11.91 -0.03 11.06
C GLY A 25 -12.72 0.92 11.94
N ALA A 26 -12.73 2.20 11.58
CA ALA A 26 -13.51 3.22 12.26
C ALA A 26 -14.49 3.87 11.27
N PRO A 27 -15.79 3.93 11.56
CA PRO A 27 -16.76 4.57 10.67
C PRO A 27 -16.43 6.04 10.38
N GLU A 28 -15.83 6.73 11.37
CA GLU A 28 -15.43 8.13 11.30
C GLU A 28 -14.17 8.35 10.45
N ALA A 29 -13.40 7.28 10.18
CA ALA A 29 -12.23 7.27 9.34
C ALA A 29 -12.27 6.05 8.40
N PRO A 30 -13.19 6.00 7.44
CA PRO A 30 -13.27 4.88 6.51
C PRO A 30 -11.98 4.77 5.70
N VAL A 31 -11.42 3.56 5.69
CA VAL A 31 -10.16 3.29 5.01
C VAL A 31 -10.43 2.66 3.65
N ARG A 32 -9.81 3.22 2.59
CA ARG A 32 -9.75 2.59 1.28
C ARG A 32 -8.43 1.83 1.17
N TYR A 33 -8.49 0.57 0.79
CA TYR A 33 -7.33 -0.33 0.77
C TYR A 33 -6.84 -0.53 -0.65
N TYR A 34 -5.62 -0.09 -0.94
CA TYR A 34 -4.99 -0.42 -2.21
C TYR A 34 -4.40 -1.83 -2.14
N ALA A 35 -4.84 -2.70 -3.04
CA ALA A 35 -4.31 -4.06 -3.10
C ALA A 35 -2.85 -4.06 -3.58
N PRO A 36 -2.00 -4.98 -3.11
CA PRO A 36 -0.71 -5.25 -3.73
C PRO A 36 -0.88 -5.44 -5.24
N PHE A 37 0.10 -4.99 -6.00
CA PHE A 37 -0.05 -4.89 -7.45
C PHE A 37 -0.23 -6.25 -8.13
N LEU A 38 -1.08 -6.25 -9.14
CA LEU A 38 -1.26 -7.35 -10.09
C LEU A 38 -0.62 -6.99 -11.43
N SER A 39 0.13 -7.92 -12.03
CA SER A 39 0.65 -7.73 -13.39
C SER A 39 -0.27 -8.39 -14.40
N PRO A 40 -0.73 -7.67 -15.43
CA PRO A 40 -1.51 -8.26 -16.51
C PRO A 40 -0.75 -9.41 -17.18
N PRO A 41 -1.38 -10.55 -17.44
CA PRO A 41 -0.77 -11.66 -18.17
C PRO A 41 -0.70 -11.34 -19.68
N GLU A 42 0.46 -11.63 -20.29
CA GLU A 42 0.68 -11.33 -21.73
C GLU A 42 -0.30 -12.06 -22.65
N ASN A 43 -0.72 -13.27 -22.27
CA ASN A 43 -1.68 -14.07 -23.02
C ASN A 43 -3.16 -13.71 -22.77
N ARG A 44 -3.42 -12.66 -21.97
CA ARG A 44 -4.77 -12.20 -21.59
C ARG A 44 -5.65 -13.30 -20.95
N VAL A 45 -5.04 -14.26 -20.25
CA VAL A 45 -5.75 -15.31 -19.52
C VAL A 45 -5.63 -15.06 -18.02
N LEU A 46 -6.75 -14.83 -17.35
CA LEU A 46 -6.78 -14.61 -15.91
C LEU A 46 -6.53 -15.91 -15.14
N ILE A 47 -5.56 -15.92 -14.27
CA ILE A 47 -5.26 -17.06 -13.40
C ILE A 47 -6.08 -16.92 -12.12
N LYS A 48 -7.04 -17.82 -11.89
CA LYS A 48 -7.94 -17.79 -10.73
C LYS A 48 -7.20 -17.56 -9.40
N LYS A 49 -6.09 -18.25 -9.17
CA LYS A 49 -5.28 -18.09 -7.94
C LYS A 49 -4.76 -16.67 -7.75
N LYS A 50 -4.38 -15.97 -8.83
CA LYS A 50 -3.92 -14.58 -8.77
C LYS A 50 -5.07 -13.60 -8.57
N MET A 51 -6.24 -13.93 -9.15
CA MET A 51 -7.43 -13.11 -9.01
C MET A 51 -8.12 -13.27 -7.65
N ALA A 52 -7.83 -14.35 -6.91
CA ALA A 52 -8.39 -14.58 -5.57
C ALA A 52 -8.12 -13.45 -4.58
N GLU A 53 -7.03 -12.69 -4.79
CA GLU A 53 -6.69 -11.49 -4.00
C GLU A 53 -7.72 -10.36 -4.18
N LEU A 54 -8.33 -10.28 -5.37
CA LEU A 54 -9.27 -9.25 -5.78
C LEU A 54 -10.70 -9.78 -5.95
N GLU A 55 -10.98 -11.04 -5.62
CA GLU A 55 -12.33 -11.56 -5.69
C GLU A 55 -13.24 -10.77 -4.73
N PRO A 56 -14.33 -10.11 -5.19
CA PRO A 56 -15.20 -9.33 -4.32
C PRO A 56 -15.75 -10.13 -3.13
N ALA A 57 -16.13 -11.38 -3.35
CA ALA A 57 -16.58 -12.27 -2.29
C ALA A 57 -15.50 -12.62 -1.25
N ALA A 58 -14.23 -12.44 -1.60
CA ALA A 58 -13.09 -12.63 -0.72
C ALA A 58 -12.65 -11.34 -0.01
N ASN A 59 -13.36 -10.23 -0.19
CA ASN A 59 -13.10 -8.93 0.45
C ASN A 59 -14.39 -8.31 1.02
N PRO A 60 -15.19 -9.04 1.80
CA PRO A 60 -16.47 -8.55 2.30
C PRO A 60 -16.29 -7.34 3.21
N GLY A 61 -17.03 -6.25 2.95
CA GLY A 61 -17.00 -5.04 3.78
C GLY A 61 -15.73 -4.19 3.66
N VAL A 62 -14.80 -4.54 2.77
CA VAL A 62 -13.55 -3.82 2.55
C VAL A 62 -13.60 -3.05 1.24
N GLN A 63 -13.35 -1.75 1.27
CA GLN A 63 -13.24 -0.93 0.06
C GLN A 63 -11.85 -1.12 -0.58
N VAL A 64 -11.78 -2.03 -1.55
CA VAL A 64 -10.52 -2.37 -2.24
C VAL A 64 -10.38 -1.61 -3.54
N ILE A 65 -9.19 -1.04 -3.78
CA ILE A 65 -8.77 -0.48 -5.05
C ILE A 65 -7.70 -1.40 -5.64
N PRO A 66 -7.97 -2.08 -6.75
CA PRO A 66 -6.98 -2.89 -7.46
C PRO A 66 -5.84 -2.01 -7.97
N GLN A 67 -4.59 -2.50 -7.84
CA GLN A 67 -3.44 -1.80 -8.41
C GLN A 67 -2.77 -2.67 -9.49
N LEU A 68 -2.43 -2.06 -10.62
CA LEU A 68 -1.75 -2.71 -11.73
C LEU A 68 -0.28 -2.28 -11.83
N LEU A 69 0.58 -3.26 -12.10
CA LEU A 69 1.99 -3.07 -12.42
C LEU A 69 2.23 -3.55 -13.86
N ALA A 70 2.24 -2.64 -14.80
CA ALA A 70 2.38 -2.93 -16.23
C ALA A 70 3.48 -2.05 -16.87
N LYS A 71 3.91 -2.43 -18.07
CA LYS A 71 4.75 -1.63 -18.99
C LYS A 71 4.11 -1.46 -20.37
N ASP A 72 3.06 -2.19 -20.61
CA ASP A 72 2.30 -2.20 -21.85
C ASP A 72 0.90 -1.63 -21.57
N GLY A 73 0.56 -0.51 -22.24
CA GLY A 73 -0.68 0.22 -22.01
C GLY A 73 -1.91 -0.54 -22.48
N GLU A 74 -1.82 -1.27 -23.60
CA GLU A 74 -2.90 -2.09 -24.13
C GLU A 74 -3.28 -3.25 -23.21
N LEU A 75 -2.27 -3.92 -22.64
CA LEU A 75 -2.48 -4.95 -21.64
C LEU A 75 -3.04 -4.39 -20.33
N ALA A 76 -2.61 -3.19 -19.95
CA ALA A 76 -3.15 -2.50 -18.79
C ALA A 76 -4.62 -2.14 -19.00
N ALA A 77 -4.97 -1.56 -20.15
CA ALA A 77 -6.34 -1.22 -20.53
C ALA A 77 -7.26 -2.45 -20.56
N TRP A 78 -6.80 -3.54 -21.16
CA TRP A 78 -7.51 -4.81 -21.13
C TRP A 78 -7.79 -5.28 -19.70
N MET A 79 -6.77 -5.26 -18.84
CA MET A 79 -6.91 -5.72 -17.45
C MET A 79 -7.82 -4.80 -16.61
N ILE A 80 -7.81 -3.49 -16.89
CA ILE A 80 -8.77 -2.55 -16.30
C ILE A 80 -10.20 -2.96 -16.68
N GLY A 81 -10.43 -3.32 -17.93
CA GLY A 81 -11.72 -3.83 -18.39
C GLY A 81 -12.17 -5.09 -17.66
N GLU A 82 -11.26 -6.03 -17.41
CA GLU A 82 -11.58 -7.25 -16.62
C GLU A 82 -11.93 -6.90 -15.17
N LEU A 83 -11.16 -6.03 -14.51
CA LEU A 83 -11.44 -5.59 -13.15
C LEU A 83 -12.79 -4.84 -13.04
N ARG A 84 -13.15 -4.07 -14.06
CA ARG A 84 -14.48 -3.44 -14.11
C ARG A 84 -15.62 -4.45 -14.22
N ARG A 85 -15.43 -5.53 -15.01
CA ARG A 85 -16.42 -6.63 -15.08
C ARG A 85 -16.59 -7.34 -13.73
N MET A 86 -15.56 -7.33 -12.88
CA MET A 86 -15.63 -7.82 -11.50
C MET A 86 -16.32 -6.83 -10.55
N GLY A 87 -16.68 -5.61 -10.99
CA GLY A 87 -17.37 -4.59 -10.19
C GLY A 87 -16.48 -3.49 -9.62
N TYR A 88 -15.19 -3.45 -9.95
CA TYR A 88 -14.31 -2.38 -9.50
C TYR A 88 -14.53 -1.09 -10.28
N THR A 89 -14.83 0.00 -9.58
CA THR A 89 -15.08 1.32 -10.19
C THR A 89 -13.79 2.07 -10.47
N GLU A 90 -12.77 1.91 -9.64
CA GLU A 90 -11.46 2.55 -9.78
C GLU A 90 -10.37 1.49 -9.92
N VAL A 91 -9.37 1.77 -10.76
CA VAL A 91 -8.14 0.98 -10.88
C VAL A 91 -6.94 1.90 -10.77
N ASN A 92 -5.96 1.52 -9.96
CA ASN A 92 -4.74 2.29 -9.76
C ASN A 92 -3.57 1.75 -10.60
N LEU A 93 -2.75 2.65 -11.13
CA LEU A 93 -1.52 2.33 -11.85
C LEU A 93 -0.30 2.56 -10.97
N ASN A 94 0.61 1.58 -10.92
CA ASN A 94 1.82 1.65 -10.11
C ASN A 94 3.02 2.15 -10.93
N PHE A 95 3.45 3.39 -10.68
CA PHE A 95 4.72 3.96 -11.14
C PHE A 95 5.66 4.32 -9.98
N GLY A 96 5.43 3.69 -8.81
CA GLY A 96 6.19 3.96 -7.59
C GLY A 96 7.08 2.83 -7.10
N CYS A 97 6.85 1.57 -7.50
CA CYS A 97 7.62 0.43 -7.01
C CYS A 97 9.10 0.53 -7.42
N PRO A 98 10.06 0.62 -6.45
CA PRO A 98 11.47 0.79 -6.76
C PRO A 98 12.25 -0.54 -6.79
N SER A 99 11.58 -1.69 -6.67
CA SER A 99 12.23 -3.01 -6.65
C SER A 99 13.05 -3.22 -7.92
N GLY A 100 14.30 -3.67 -7.77
CA GLY A 100 15.21 -3.91 -8.89
C GLY A 100 14.63 -4.89 -9.92
N THR A 101 13.92 -5.93 -9.48
CA THR A 101 13.27 -6.91 -10.37
C THR A 101 12.10 -6.32 -11.17
N VAL A 102 11.50 -5.23 -10.67
CA VAL A 102 10.41 -4.49 -11.31
C VAL A 102 10.97 -3.45 -12.27
N THR A 103 11.89 -2.63 -11.79
CA THR A 103 12.44 -1.49 -12.55
C THR A 103 13.36 -1.91 -13.69
N ALA A 104 14.06 -3.05 -13.59
CA ALA A 104 14.83 -3.65 -14.68
C ALA A 104 13.95 -4.03 -15.89
N LYS A 105 12.66 -4.30 -15.65
CA LYS A 105 11.67 -4.62 -16.70
C LYS A 105 10.93 -3.37 -17.22
N GLY A 106 11.34 -2.16 -16.84
CA GLY A 106 10.67 -0.91 -17.19
C GLY A 106 9.29 -0.71 -16.54
N LYS A 107 8.99 -1.43 -15.44
CA LYS A 107 7.75 -1.32 -14.67
C LYS A 107 7.94 -0.48 -13.41
N GLY A 108 6.84 -0.10 -12.76
CA GLY A 108 6.87 0.68 -11.53
C GLY A 108 7.64 1.99 -11.74
N SER A 109 8.49 2.38 -10.79
CA SER A 109 9.30 3.60 -10.96
C SER A 109 10.34 3.53 -12.07
N GLY A 110 10.55 2.36 -12.67
CA GLY A 110 11.36 2.21 -13.89
C GLY A 110 10.74 2.87 -15.12
N MET A 111 9.42 3.04 -15.16
CA MET A 111 8.70 3.77 -16.22
C MET A 111 9.04 5.27 -16.23
N LEU A 112 9.35 5.84 -15.06
CA LEU A 112 9.66 7.26 -14.90
C LEU A 112 10.97 7.69 -15.56
N ARG A 113 11.77 6.75 -16.10
CA ARG A 113 13.01 7.05 -16.85
C ARG A 113 12.75 7.73 -18.19
N ASP A 114 11.56 7.58 -18.73
CA ASP A 114 11.23 7.97 -20.10
C ASP A 114 9.80 8.54 -20.11
N PRO A 115 9.66 9.87 -19.97
CA PRO A 115 8.35 10.53 -19.99
C PRO A 115 7.55 10.28 -21.27
N GLN A 116 8.22 10.07 -22.42
CA GLN A 116 7.54 9.77 -23.68
C GLN A 116 6.91 8.39 -23.67
N LYS A 117 7.58 7.39 -23.07
CA LYS A 117 6.97 6.05 -22.87
C LYS A 117 5.87 6.07 -21.86
N LEU A 118 5.99 6.89 -20.80
CA LEU A 118 4.92 7.09 -19.85
C LEU A 118 3.69 7.70 -20.53
N ASP A 119 3.89 8.70 -21.38
CA ASP A 119 2.83 9.34 -22.14
C ASP A 119 2.11 8.34 -23.07
N ALA A 120 2.87 7.61 -23.88
CA ALA A 120 2.33 6.58 -24.77
C ALA A 120 1.58 5.46 -24.01
N PHE A 121 2.08 5.08 -22.83
CA PHE A 121 1.40 4.10 -21.97
C PHE A 121 0.05 4.64 -21.46
N LEU A 122 0.01 5.88 -20.98
CA LEU A 122 -1.21 6.50 -20.46
C LEU A 122 -2.21 6.76 -21.59
N ASP A 123 -1.76 7.17 -22.78
CA ASP A 123 -2.61 7.35 -23.95
C ASP A 123 -3.34 6.03 -24.30
N ALA A 124 -2.60 4.92 -24.38
CA ALA A 124 -3.19 3.61 -24.63
C ALA A 124 -4.19 3.17 -23.52
N VAL A 125 -3.90 3.52 -22.27
CA VAL A 125 -4.82 3.22 -21.15
C VAL A 125 -6.07 4.09 -21.26
N PHE A 126 -5.94 5.41 -21.36
CA PHE A 126 -7.09 6.33 -21.29
C PHE A 126 -7.98 6.30 -22.53
N SER A 127 -7.45 5.88 -23.69
CA SER A 127 -8.27 5.65 -24.88
C SER A 127 -9.27 4.50 -24.72
N GLN A 128 -9.06 3.57 -23.75
CA GLN A 128 -9.86 2.36 -23.60
C GLN A 128 -10.41 2.14 -22.17
N ALA A 129 -9.89 2.86 -21.16
CA ALA A 129 -10.16 2.57 -19.75
C ALA A 129 -11.62 2.62 -19.32
N GLY A 130 -12.44 3.47 -19.96
CA GLY A 130 -13.89 3.54 -19.75
C GLY A 130 -14.35 3.93 -18.34
N GLY A 131 -13.51 4.62 -17.52
CA GLY A 131 -13.87 5.11 -16.20
C GLY A 131 -12.65 5.49 -15.32
N PRO A 132 -12.82 5.72 -14.01
CA PRO A 132 -11.80 6.26 -13.12
C PRO A 132 -10.50 5.45 -13.07
N VAL A 133 -9.39 6.11 -13.36
CA VAL A 133 -8.02 5.57 -13.20
C VAL A 133 -7.23 6.52 -12.33
N SER A 134 -6.62 6.00 -11.27
CA SER A 134 -5.67 6.73 -10.43
C SER A 134 -4.24 6.27 -10.64
N VAL A 135 -3.29 7.09 -10.22
CA VAL A 135 -1.85 6.79 -10.34
C VAL A 135 -1.19 6.87 -8.99
N LYS A 136 -0.29 5.92 -8.68
CA LYS A 136 0.65 6.02 -7.55
C LYS A 136 2.07 6.09 -8.07
N THR A 137 2.76 7.21 -7.77
CA THR A 137 4.07 7.54 -8.35
C THR A 137 5.13 7.91 -7.31
N ARG A 138 6.36 8.07 -7.77
CA ARG A 138 7.48 8.76 -7.10
C ARG A 138 7.86 10.03 -7.89
N LEU A 139 8.79 10.84 -7.32
CA LEU A 139 9.24 12.10 -7.95
C LEU A 139 10.15 11.90 -9.17
N GLY A 140 10.58 10.67 -9.44
CA GLY A 140 11.49 10.40 -10.56
C GLY A 140 12.44 9.25 -10.22
N VAL A 141 13.57 9.19 -10.94
CA VAL A 141 14.56 8.11 -10.86
C VAL A 141 15.71 8.48 -9.92
N ALA A 142 16.33 9.63 -10.13
CA ALA A 142 17.55 10.04 -9.43
C ALA A 142 17.43 11.37 -8.70
N ARG A 143 16.62 12.31 -9.21
CA ARG A 143 16.45 13.67 -8.69
C ARG A 143 15.00 14.06 -8.67
N ALA A 144 14.60 14.88 -7.69
CA ALA A 144 13.21 15.33 -7.53
C ALA A 144 12.74 16.24 -8.68
N GLU A 145 13.68 16.99 -9.31
CA GLU A 145 13.41 17.90 -10.42
C GLU A 145 12.88 17.17 -11.67
N GLU A 146 13.18 15.87 -11.80
CA GLU A 146 12.63 15.04 -12.89
C GLU A 146 11.09 14.98 -12.85
N PHE A 147 10.50 15.28 -11.68
CA PHE A 147 9.04 15.23 -11.54
C PHE A 147 8.31 16.30 -12.37
N GLY A 148 8.95 17.41 -12.71
CA GLY A 148 8.35 18.42 -13.58
C GLY A 148 7.86 17.84 -14.90
N GLU A 149 8.75 17.19 -15.65
CA GLU A 149 8.41 16.56 -16.93
C GLU A 149 7.44 15.39 -16.77
N ILE A 150 7.54 14.64 -15.68
CA ILE A 150 6.63 13.52 -15.36
C ILE A 150 5.24 14.06 -15.04
N LEU A 151 5.14 15.16 -14.29
CA LEU A 151 3.88 15.80 -13.95
C LEU A 151 3.18 16.40 -15.18
N ASP A 152 3.95 17.00 -16.09
CA ASP A 152 3.42 17.49 -17.37
C ASP A 152 2.74 16.36 -18.17
N VAL A 153 3.27 15.14 -18.10
CA VAL A 153 2.62 13.96 -18.70
C VAL A 153 1.34 13.62 -17.95
N TYR A 154 1.37 13.51 -16.61
CA TYR A 154 0.17 13.17 -15.83
C TYR A 154 -0.96 14.17 -16.04
N ASN A 155 -0.65 15.46 -16.14
CA ASN A 155 -1.63 16.54 -16.32
C ASN A 155 -2.36 16.51 -17.67
N LYS A 156 -1.91 15.72 -18.65
CA LYS A 156 -2.62 15.51 -19.92
C LYS A 156 -3.83 14.59 -19.80
N TYR A 157 -3.89 13.78 -18.72
CA TYR A 157 -4.88 12.72 -18.58
C TYR A 157 -5.86 13.00 -17.43
N PRO A 158 -7.14 12.58 -17.55
CA PRO A 158 -8.15 12.78 -16.52
C PRO A 158 -7.98 11.77 -15.37
N LEU A 159 -6.86 11.87 -14.63
CA LEU A 159 -6.62 11.06 -13.45
C LEU A 159 -7.67 11.37 -12.39
N CYS A 160 -8.31 10.34 -11.83
CA CYS A 160 -9.24 10.56 -10.72
C CYS A 160 -8.51 10.86 -9.41
N GLU A 161 -7.24 10.47 -9.26
CA GLU A 161 -6.36 10.82 -8.15
C GLU A 161 -4.88 10.54 -8.51
N LEU A 162 -3.98 11.39 -8.04
CA LEU A 162 -2.53 11.21 -8.13
C LEU A 162 -1.92 11.06 -6.73
N THR A 163 -1.55 9.82 -6.36
CA THR A 163 -0.82 9.57 -5.12
C THR A 163 0.68 9.77 -5.33
N ILE A 164 1.27 10.72 -4.63
CA ILE A 164 2.69 11.05 -4.75
C ILE A 164 3.45 10.55 -3.49
N HIS A 165 4.45 9.68 -3.71
CA HIS A 165 5.44 9.35 -2.71
C HIS A 165 6.69 10.20 -2.97
N PRO A 166 6.96 11.27 -2.19
CA PRO A 166 8.02 12.21 -2.49
C PRO A 166 9.41 11.67 -2.12
N ARG A 167 9.80 10.64 -2.82
CA ARG A 167 11.12 10.01 -2.91
C ARG A 167 11.41 9.68 -4.36
N VAL A 168 12.69 9.66 -4.74
CA VAL A 168 13.11 9.15 -6.05
C VAL A 168 13.32 7.64 -6.01
N MET A 169 13.35 7.00 -7.18
CA MET A 169 13.52 5.54 -7.31
C MET A 169 14.80 5.05 -6.60
N LYS A 170 15.95 5.71 -6.85
CA LYS A 170 17.26 5.31 -6.28
C LYS A 170 17.34 5.44 -4.76
N GLN A 171 16.50 6.25 -4.17
CA GLN A 171 16.42 6.43 -2.72
C GLN A 171 15.83 5.21 -2.02
N LEU A 172 15.03 4.39 -2.72
CA LEU A 172 14.26 3.28 -2.13
C LEU A 172 13.39 3.79 -0.96
N TYR A 173 13.74 3.40 0.27
CA TYR A 173 13.10 3.84 1.51
C TYR A 173 14.08 4.53 2.47
N ARG A 174 15.29 4.89 1.98
CA ARG A 174 16.30 5.57 2.79
C ARG A 174 15.99 7.06 2.92
N GLY A 175 16.47 7.66 4.01
CA GLY A 175 16.24 9.07 4.32
C GLY A 175 14.75 9.37 4.54
N GLN A 176 14.39 10.63 4.46
CA GLN A 176 13.03 11.12 4.64
C GLN A 176 12.33 11.37 3.28
N ALA A 177 11.01 11.35 3.28
CA ALA A 177 10.19 11.83 2.18
C ALA A 177 10.38 13.36 2.03
N ASP A 178 10.63 13.80 0.80
CA ASP A 178 10.92 15.21 0.48
C ASP A 178 9.64 16.04 0.43
N ARG A 179 9.22 16.55 1.59
CA ARG A 179 8.02 17.38 1.72
C ARG A 179 8.17 18.74 1.02
N GLU A 180 9.38 19.26 0.88
CA GLU A 180 9.62 20.54 0.18
C GLU A 180 9.40 20.37 -1.31
N ALA A 181 9.98 19.34 -1.93
CA ALA A 181 9.71 19.03 -3.32
C ALA A 181 8.23 18.73 -3.56
N PHE A 182 7.57 18.00 -2.64
CA PHE A 182 6.13 17.76 -2.73
C PHE A 182 5.34 19.07 -2.76
N ALA A 183 5.62 19.97 -1.81
CA ALA A 183 4.95 21.28 -1.70
C ALA A 183 5.16 22.13 -2.96
N ALA A 184 6.36 22.07 -3.56
CA ALA A 184 6.67 22.83 -4.78
C ALA A 184 5.87 22.37 -5.99
N TYR A 185 5.56 21.09 -6.11
CA TYR A 185 4.82 20.53 -7.25
C TYR A 185 3.30 20.46 -7.04
N LEU A 186 2.82 20.46 -5.79
CA LEU A 186 1.40 20.32 -5.48
C LEU A 186 0.51 21.33 -6.23
N PRO A 187 0.83 22.65 -6.32
CA PRO A 187 0.00 23.61 -7.03
C PRO A 187 -0.12 23.39 -8.54
N ALA A 188 0.83 22.66 -9.14
CA ALA A 188 0.84 22.35 -10.56
C ALA A 188 0.05 21.08 -10.92
N CYS A 189 -0.40 20.31 -9.92
CA CYS A 189 -1.19 19.10 -10.16
C CYS A 189 -2.61 19.46 -10.59
N THR A 190 -3.09 18.90 -11.71
CA THR A 190 -4.48 19.08 -12.16
C THR A 190 -5.44 18.06 -11.55
N ALA A 191 -4.96 16.88 -11.20
CA ALA A 191 -5.73 15.85 -10.51
C ALA A 191 -5.79 16.09 -9.00
N PRO A 192 -6.80 15.58 -8.27
CA PRO A 192 -6.78 15.51 -6.82
C PRO A 192 -5.54 14.75 -6.33
N VAL A 193 -4.84 15.30 -5.34
CA VAL A 193 -3.56 14.74 -4.87
C VAL A 193 -3.71 14.03 -3.54
N CYS A 194 -3.16 12.83 -3.46
CA CYS A 194 -2.97 12.08 -2.22
C CYS A 194 -1.48 12.06 -1.85
N TYR A 195 -1.17 12.39 -0.59
CA TYR A 195 0.20 12.28 -0.06
C TYR A 195 0.50 10.85 0.42
N ASN A 196 1.69 10.33 0.14
CA ASN A 196 2.16 9.07 0.71
C ASN A 196 3.63 9.18 1.11
N GLY A 197 3.96 9.00 2.38
CA GLY A 197 5.37 8.95 2.84
C GLY A 197 5.52 9.27 4.33
N ASP A 198 6.27 8.42 5.04
CA ASP A 198 6.73 8.62 6.43
C ASP A 198 5.65 9.09 7.43
N VAL A 199 4.44 8.53 7.29
CA VAL A 199 3.36 8.72 8.25
C VAL A 199 3.36 7.50 9.16
N THR A 200 3.73 7.72 10.43
CA THR A 200 3.88 6.67 11.44
C THR A 200 3.17 6.99 12.76
N THR A 201 2.82 8.24 12.97
CA THR A 201 2.14 8.73 14.18
C THR A 201 0.91 9.55 13.84
N VAL A 202 0.05 9.79 14.83
CA VAL A 202 -1.09 10.72 14.71
C VAL A 202 -0.60 12.15 14.46
N ASP A 203 0.53 12.53 15.06
CA ASP A 203 1.09 13.86 14.88
C ASP A 203 1.61 14.06 13.44
N ASP A 204 2.17 13.01 12.80
CA ASP A 204 2.53 13.08 11.38
C ASP A 204 1.30 13.36 10.50
N LEU A 205 0.17 12.68 10.78
CA LEU A 205 -1.11 12.89 10.06
C LEU A 205 -1.59 14.33 10.23
N ARG A 206 -1.70 14.81 11.47
CA ARG A 206 -2.15 16.16 11.78
C ARG A 206 -1.26 17.23 11.17
N ALA A 207 0.05 17.03 11.21
CA ALA A 207 1.02 17.95 10.60
C ALA A 207 0.84 18.03 9.07
N LEU A 208 0.54 16.92 8.40
CA LEU A 208 0.26 16.89 6.97
C LEU A 208 -1.08 17.55 6.64
N GLU A 209 -2.14 17.26 7.40
CA GLU A 209 -3.46 17.87 7.23
C GLU A 209 -3.42 19.38 7.41
N ALA A 210 -2.64 19.86 8.38
CA ALA A 210 -2.47 21.28 8.62
C ALA A 210 -1.62 21.96 7.53
N ALA A 211 -0.57 21.28 7.05
CA ALA A 211 0.33 21.82 6.03
C ALA A 211 -0.28 21.81 4.63
N PHE A 212 -1.15 20.84 4.32
CA PHE A 212 -1.71 20.61 2.98
C PHE A 212 -3.22 20.32 3.05
N PRO A 213 -4.06 21.30 3.44
CA PRO A 213 -5.50 21.11 3.62
C PRO A 213 -6.25 20.80 2.31
N GLU A 214 -5.62 21.06 1.16
CA GLU A 214 -6.16 20.79 -0.19
C GLU A 214 -6.02 19.35 -0.65
N LEU A 215 -5.29 18.49 0.09
CA LEU A 215 -5.15 17.09 -0.29
C LEU A 215 -6.48 16.36 -0.35
N SER A 216 -6.64 15.49 -1.35
CA SER A 216 -7.76 14.56 -1.43
C SER A 216 -7.67 13.47 -0.35
N GLY A 217 -6.45 13.07 0.03
CA GLY A 217 -6.21 12.05 1.02
C GLY A 217 -4.77 11.90 1.46
N ILE A 218 -4.57 11.06 2.49
CA ILE A 218 -3.27 10.63 2.99
C ILE A 218 -3.21 9.11 2.95
N MET A 219 -2.19 8.56 2.27
CA MET A 219 -1.97 7.13 2.16
C MET A 219 -0.89 6.69 3.15
N VAL A 220 -1.24 5.75 4.03
CA VAL A 220 -0.36 5.23 5.07
C VAL A 220 0.04 3.79 4.74
N GLY A 221 1.34 3.50 4.83
CA GLY A 221 1.87 2.15 4.60
C GLY A 221 2.39 1.55 5.91
N ARG A 222 3.69 1.65 6.13
CA ARG A 222 4.39 1.05 7.28
C ARG A 222 3.79 1.43 8.63
N GLY A 223 3.26 2.66 8.75
CA GLY A 223 2.60 3.12 9.96
C GLY A 223 1.41 2.27 10.36
N LEU A 224 0.56 1.81 9.40
CA LEU A 224 -0.58 0.93 9.68
C LEU A 224 -0.17 -0.51 10.04
N ILE A 225 1.03 -0.95 9.62
CA ILE A 225 1.55 -2.26 10.05
C ILE A 225 2.14 -2.15 11.46
N ALA A 226 2.82 -1.03 11.75
CA ALA A 226 3.42 -0.78 13.06
C ALA A 226 2.37 -0.49 14.15
N ASP A 227 1.35 0.26 13.80
CA ASP A 227 0.21 0.60 14.67
C ASP A 227 -1.09 0.48 13.88
N PRO A 228 -1.77 -0.65 13.95
CA PRO A 228 -3.00 -0.87 13.19
C PRO A 228 -4.15 0.05 13.63
N ALA A 229 -4.12 0.61 14.84
CA ALA A 229 -5.10 1.58 15.32
C ALA A 229 -4.78 3.04 14.94
N LEU A 230 -3.72 3.30 14.19
CA LEU A 230 -3.24 4.66 13.88
C LEU A 230 -4.34 5.58 13.34
N LEU A 231 -5.11 5.14 12.36
CA LEU A 231 -6.18 5.95 11.77
C LEU A 231 -7.37 6.13 12.72
N ARG A 232 -7.70 5.09 13.50
CA ARG A 232 -8.71 5.21 14.57
C ARG A 232 -8.31 6.26 15.60
N LYS A 233 -7.04 6.27 16.02
CA LYS A 233 -6.50 7.29 16.94
C LYS A 233 -6.54 8.70 16.35
N ALA A 234 -6.28 8.83 15.04
CA ALA A 234 -6.29 10.13 14.36
C ALA A 234 -7.66 10.83 14.44
N VAL A 235 -8.74 10.07 14.49
CA VAL A 235 -10.11 10.61 14.65
C VAL A 235 -10.62 10.61 16.08
N GLY A 236 -9.72 10.48 17.06
CA GLY A 236 -10.04 10.57 18.48
C GLY A 236 -10.47 9.24 19.12
N GLY A 237 -10.38 8.12 18.40
CA GLY A 237 -10.63 6.79 18.97
C GLY A 237 -9.47 6.29 19.83
N LEU A 238 -9.71 5.18 20.52
CA LEU A 238 -8.75 4.60 21.46
C LEU A 238 -7.57 3.93 20.77
N ALA A 239 -6.42 3.87 21.46
CA ALA A 239 -5.32 3.00 21.07
C ALA A 239 -5.76 1.52 21.07
N ALA A 240 -5.02 0.68 20.38
CA ALA A 240 -5.29 -0.76 20.37
C ALA A 240 -5.08 -1.36 21.77
N SER A 241 -6.07 -2.12 22.27
CA SER A 241 -5.89 -2.90 23.47
C SER A 241 -5.04 -4.15 23.20
N ARG A 242 -4.50 -4.76 24.25
CA ARG A 242 -3.77 -6.03 24.13
C ARG A 242 -4.66 -7.12 23.54
N GLU A 243 -5.92 -7.18 23.95
CA GLU A 243 -6.90 -8.16 23.50
C GLU A 243 -7.21 -7.99 22.01
N GLU A 244 -7.40 -6.74 21.56
CA GLU A 244 -7.57 -6.44 20.12
C GLU A 244 -6.36 -6.84 19.31
N LEU A 245 -5.15 -6.46 19.76
CA LEU A 245 -3.90 -6.82 19.08
C LEU A 245 -3.69 -8.34 19.03
N ARG A 246 -4.07 -9.05 20.10
CA ARG A 246 -3.98 -10.51 20.14
C ARG A 246 -4.97 -11.15 19.19
N GLY A 247 -6.22 -10.73 19.20
CA GLY A 247 -7.25 -11.23 18.28
C GLY A 247 -6.90 -10.96 16.81
N TYR A 248 -6.41 -9.76 16.52
CA TYR A 248 -5.91 -9.39 15.20
C TYR A 248 -4.73 -10.27 14.75
N HIS A 249 -3.74 -10.47 15.62
CA HIS A 249 -2.62 -11.36 15.35
C HIS A 249 -3.07 -12.80 15.06
N ASP A 250 -3.93 -13.34 15.90
CA ASP A 250 -4.39 -14.73 15.79
C ASP A 250 -5.21 -14.94 14.52
N GLU A 251 -6.04 -13.96 14.12
CA GLU A 251 -6.75 -13.99 12.85
C GLU A 251 -5.81 -14.00 11.65
N LEU A 252 -4.77 -13.15 11.66
CA LEU A 252 -3.76 -13.14 10.59
C LEU A 252 -3.01 -14.48 10.51
N TYR A 253 -2.54 -14.99 11.64
CA TYR A 253 -1.76 -16.24 11.69
C TYR A 253 -2.58 -17.43 11.22
N HIS A 254 -3.84 -17.51 11.66
CA HIS A 254 -4.77 -18.54 11.21
C HIS A 254 -5.05 -18.44 9.70
N GLY A 255 -5.40 -17.26 9.21
CA GLY A 255 -5.69 -17.02 7.79
C GLY A 255 -4.50 -17.36 6.88
N TYR A 256 -3.26 -17.03 7.31
CA TYR A 256 -2.06 -17.41 6.56
C TYR A 256 -1.79 -18.91 6.64
N THR A 257 -2.03 -19.56 7.78
CA THR A 257 -1.85 -21.00 7.93
C THR A 257 -2.80 -21.76 7.02
N GLU A 258 -4.06 -21.38 6.95
CA GLU A 258 -5.05 -21.96 6.03
C GLU A 258 -4.68 -21.71 4.56
N THR A 259 -4.27 -20.48 4.23
CA THR A 259 -3.97 -20.11 2.84
C THR A 259 -2.72 -20.81 2.30
N PHE A 260 -1.70 -21.00 3.12
CA PHE A 260 -0.44 -21.61 2.68
C PHE A 260 -0.39 -23.12 2.92
N GLY A 261 -1.25 -23.65 3.80
CA GLY A 261 -1.28 -25.08 4.15
C GLY A 261 -0.06 -25.55 4.95
N MET A 262 0.87 -24.64 5.32
CA MET A 262 2.09 -24.95 6.08
C MET A 262 2.36 -23.83 7.10
N ALA A 263 2.54 -24.22 8.37
CA ALA A 263 2.81 -23.27 9.46
C ALA A 263 4.10 -22.46 9.23
N SER A 264 5.17 -23.06 8.69
CA SER A 264 6.43 -22.37 8.41
C SER A 264 6.27 -21.20 7.39
N CYS A 265 5.39 -21.35 6.40
CA CYS A 265 5.07 -20.28 5.45
C CYS A 265 4.28 -19.14 6.15
N ALA A 266 3.32 -19.49 7.00
CA ALA A 266 2.58 -18.53 7.81
C ALA A 266 3.51 -17.79 8.77
N VAL A 267 4.40 -18.50 9.50
CA VAL A 267 5.43 -17.89 10.36
C VAL A 267 6.31 -16.91 9.58
N SER A 268 6.73 -17.28 8.37
CA SER A 268 7.54 -16.41 7.52
C SER A 268 6.79 -15.11 7.16
N ARG A 269 5.49 -15.21 6.87
CA ARG A 269 4.61 -14.06 6.59
C ARG A 269 4.42 -13.20 7.84
N MET A 270 4.10 -13.80 8.97
CA MET A 270 3.88 -13.09 10.23
C MET A 270 5.13 -12.35 10.72
N LYS A 271 6.33 -12.89 10.49
CA LYS A 271 7.59 -12.18 10.82
C LYS A 271 7.76 -10.88 10.03
N ALA A 272 7.23 -10.78 8.82
CA ALA A 272 7.24 -9.54 8.06
C ALA A 272 6.33 -8.46 8.68
N HIS A 273 5.20 -8.85 9.28
CA HIS A 273 4.35 -7.94 10.06
C HIS A 273 5.00 -7.56 11.38
N TRP A 274 5.55 -8.53 12.10
CA TRP A 274 6.23 -8.30 13.38
C TRP A 274 7.45 -7.40 13.28
N PHE A 275 8.10 -7.33 12.13
CA PHE A 275 9.20 -6.39 11.89
C PHE A 275 8.80 -4.92 12.19
N TYR A 276 7.52 -4.61 12.05
CA TYR A 276 6.97 -3.29 12.35
C TYR A 276 6.19 -3.28 13.68
N LEU A 277 5.35 -4.28 13.89
CA LEU A 277 4.39 -4.32 15.00
C LEU A 277 5.06 -4.48 16.38
N ILE A 278 6.22 -5.13 16.45
CA ILE A 278 6.91 -5.41 17.72
C ILE A 278 7.23 -4.12 18.51
N HIS A 279 7.51 -3.04 17.80
CA HIS A 279 7.85 -1.74 18.39
C HIS A 279 6.68 -1.06 19.08
N LEU A 280 5.47 -1.59 18.91
CA LEU A 280 4.29 -1.15 19.66
C LEU A 280 4.28 -1.67 21.11
N PHE A 281 5.13 -2.64 21.45
CA PHE A 281 5.18 -3.27 22.77
C PHE A 281 6.41 -2.82 23.54
N ASP A 282 6.21 -2.27 24.74
CA ASP A 282 7.29 -1.84 25.61
C ASP A 282 8.15 -3.01 26.06
N GLY A 283 9.47 -2.90 25.88
CA GLY A 283 10.44 -3.92 26.30
C GLY A 283 10.51 -5.15 25.39
N ALA A 284 9.76 -5.20 24.27
CA ALA A 284 9.78 -6.33 23.37
C ALA A 284 10.99 -6.38 22.42
N ASP A 285 11.83 -5.33 22.36
CA ASP A 285 12.98 -5.25 21.44
C ASP A 285 13.94 -6.44 21.58
N ALA A 286 14.13 -6.96 22.82
CA ALA A 286 14.95 -8.14 23.08
C ALA A 286 14.43 -9.42 22.39
N LEU A 287 13.14 -9.44 22.04
CA LEU A 287 12.46 -10.57 21.41
C LEU A 287 12.53 -10.55 19.87
N GLU A 288 13.01 -9.46 19.23
CA GLU A 288 13.19 -9.40 17.77
C GLU A 288 14.08 -10.54 17.24
N LYS A 289 15.22 -10.78 17.90
CA LYS A 289 16.18 -11.82 17.47
C LYS A 289 15.62 -13.23 17.63
N PRO A 290 15.02 -13.64 18.77
CA PRO A 290 14.28 -14.89 18.89
C PRO A 290 13.19 -15.05 17.82
N LEU A 291 12.35 -14.04 17.63
CA LEU A 291 11.26 -14.04 16.65
C LEU A 291 11.78 -14.27 15.22
N ARG A 292 12.83 -13.57 14.83
CA ARG A 292 13.45 -13.71 13.51
C ARG A 292 14.00 -15.10 13.27
N LYS A 293 14.46 -15.80 14.32
CA LYS A 293 15.04 -17.15 14.24
C LYS A 293 14.00 -18.26 14.25
N ALA A 294 12.80 -18.02 14.81
CA ALA A 294 11.73 -19.00 14.85
C ALA A 294 11.39 -19.51 13.43
N ARG A 295 11.28 -20.82 13.27
CA ARG A 295 10.97 -21.49 11.99
C ARG A 295 9.68 -22.29 12.08
N GLU A 296 9.52 -22.99 13.20
CA GLU A 296 8.36 -23.83 13.47
C GLU A 296 7.26 -23.05 14.19
N GLY A 297 6.00 -23.48 14.04
CA GLY A 297 4.85 -22.81 14.66
C GLY A 297 4.97 -22.67 16.17
N TRP A 298 5.40 -23.74 16.86
CA TRP A 298 5.54 -23.71 18.32
C TRP A 298 6.64 -22.76 18.82
N GLU A 299 7.77 -22.64 18.08
CA GLU A 299 8.83 -21.66 18.39
C GLU A 299 8.29 -20.23 18.25
N TYR A 300 7.57 -19.99 17.16
CA TYR A 300 6.95 -18.70 16.88
C TYR A 300 5.94 -18.33 17.97
N GLU A 301 5.00 -19.20 18.29
CA GLU A 301 3.96 -18.96 19.29
C GLU A 301 4.58 -18.73 20.70
N THR A 302 5.65 -19.43 21.04
CA THR A 302 6.38 -19.21 22.30
C THR A 302 6.89 -17.77 22.39
N VAL A 303 7.54 -17.26 21.35
CA VAL A 303 8.06 -15.89 21.34
C VAL A 303 6.91 -14.86 21.31
N VAL A 304 5.88 -15.11 20.52
CA VAL A 304 4.70 -14.23 20.44
C VAL A 304 4.01 -14.11 21.80
N ASN A 305 3.87 -15.19 22.55
CA ASN A 305 3.31 -15.15 23.89
C ASN A 305 4.15 -14.29 24.85
N GLN A 306 5.49 -14.30 24.70
CA GLN A 306 6.38 -13.40 25.46
C GLN A 306 6.19 -11.94 25.05
N ILE A 307 6.01 -11.65 23.75
CA ILE A 307 5.72 -10.28 23.28
C ILE A 307 4.40 -9.78 23.87
N PHE A 308 3.35 -10.59 23.83
CA PHE A 308 2.05 -10.22 24.40
C PHE A 308 2.03 -10.18 25.94
N ALA A 309 3.06 -10.67 26.62
CA ALA A 309 3.25 -10.42 28.06
C ALA A 309 3.77 -9.01 28.34
N CYS A 310 4.39 -8.33 27.35
CA CYS A 310 4.73 -6.90 27.41
C CYS A 310 3.46 -6.03 27.26
N TRP A 311 3.55 -4.76 27.68
CA TRP A 311 2.43 -3.82 27.49
C TRP A 311 2.51 -3.14 26.12
N PRO A 312 1.38 -2.97 25.39
CA PRO A 312 1.35 -2.07 24.25
C PRO A 312 1.51 -0.62 24.71
N LYS A 313 2.20 0.19 23.90
CA LYS A 313 2.44 1.63 24.11
C LYS A 313 1.20 2.46 23.91
#